data_fde7ba88bb803fb711a695990dce65c5
#
_entry.id   fde7ba88bb803fb711a695990dce65c5
#
_cell.length_a   1.000
_cell.length_b   1.000
_cell.length_c   1.000
_cell.angle_alpha   90.00
_cell.angle_beta   90.00
_cell.angle_gamma   90.00
#
_symmetry.space_group_name_H-M   'P 1'
#
loop_
_entity.id
_entity.type
_entity.pdbx_description
1 polymer ?
#
loop_
_entity_poly.entity_id
_entity_poly.type
_entity_poly.pdbx_seq_one_letter_code
_entity_poly.pdbx_strand_id
1 'polypeptide(L)'
;MRILHFYRTAFPDTMGGIEQVIHQLALGASQSGIEVDVLSLSSDKQIKSIEFNGYWTHRAHLDFQLASTGFSLSVIRQFSRLAKKADVIHYHFPWPFMDVVHFVTGVKKPTIVTYHSDIIRQKELLFIYRPLMNRFLGSVDRIVATSPNYRATSQVMVRYSDKTSVIPIGLDKATYPKPSQDRMKYWSERLGGKFFLFIGVIRY
;
A
#
# COMPACT_ATOMS: atom_id res chain seq x y z
N MET A 1 8.11 -5.18 -18.97
CA MET A 1 6.88 -5.26 -18.15
C MET A 1 6.80 -3.99 -17.30
N ARG A 2 5.61 -3.41 -17.19
CA ARG A 2 5.37 -2.19 -16.39
C ARG A 2 4.28 -2.45 -15.35
N ILE A 3 4.56 -2.12 -14.08
CA ILE A 3 3.64 -2.28 -12.95
C ILE A 3 3.21 -0.90 -12.46
N LEU A 4 1.91 -0.71 -12.23
CA LEU A 4 1.36 0.46 -11.56
C LEU A 4 0.91 0.09 -10.15
N HIS A 5 1.63 0.57 -9.12
CA HIS A 5 1.15 0.54 -7.74
C HIS A 5 0.21 1.71 -7.49
N PHE A 6 -0.91 1.44 -6.82
CA PHE A 6 -1.89 2.48 -6.51
C PHE A 6 -2.32 2.41 -5.05
N TYR A 7 -2.03 3.49 -4.31
CA TYR A 7 -2.39 3.66 -2.92
C TYR A 7 -2.52 5.15 -2.55
N ARG A 8 -3.21 5.45 -1.44
CA ARG A 8 -3.47 6.83 -1.00
C ARG A 8 -2.22 7.61 -0.65
N THR A 9 -1.17 6.96 -0.18
CA THR A 9 0.08 7.56 0.32
C THR A 9 1.27 6.77 -0.18
N ALA A 10 2.41 7.43 -0.42
CA ALA A 10 3.64 6.78 -0.85
C ALA A 10 4.89 7.60 -0.48
N PHE A 11 6.04 6.96 -0.53
CA PHE A 11 7.32 7.67 -0.48
C PHE A 11 7.47 8.63 -1.68
N PRO A 12 8.18 9.74 -1.48
CA PRO A 12 8.83 10.22 -0.25
C PRO A 12 7.90 11.06 0.64
N ASP A 13 6.64 11.31 0.24
CA ASP A 13 5.74 12.24 0.94
C ASP A 13 5.34 11.74 2.34
N THR A 14 5.18 10.45 2.49
CA THR A 14 4.78 9.83 3.75
C THR A 14 5.59 8.57 4.03
N MET A 15 5.87 8.31 5.30
CA MET A 15 6.60 7.13 5.77
C MET A 15 5.71 6.34 6.73
N GLY A 16 5.20 5.20 6.26
CA GLY A 16 4.38 4.28 7.05
C GLY A 16 4.63 2.84 6.65
N GLY A 17 3.96 1.90 7.29
CA GLY A 17 4.19 0.48 7.03
C GLY A 17 3.81 0.05 5.61
N ILE A 18 2.67 0.53 5.08
CA ILE A 18 2.23 0.19 3.72
C ILE A 18 3.11 0.89 2.69
N GLU A 19 3.47 2.15 2.92
CA GLU A 19 4.38 2.91 2.06
C GLU A 19 5.75 2.23 1.96
N GLN A 20 6.26 1.70 3.07
CA GLN A 20 7.50 0.92 3.09
C GLN A 20 7.40 -0.35 2.27
N VAL A 21 6.27 -1.07 2.36
CA VAL A 21 6.02 -2.26 1.52
C VAL A 21 5.99 -1.88 0.05
N ILE A 22 5.26 -0.82 -0.32
CA ILE A 22 5.19 -0.34 -1.71
C ILE A 22 6.59 0.01 -2.20
N HIS A 23 7.35 0.77 -1.41
CA HIS A 23 8.72 1.14 -1.74
C HIS A 23 9.61 -0.06 -2.01
N GLN A 24 9.61 -1.06 -1.11
CA GLN A 24 10.45 -2.25 -1.28
C GLN A 24 10.05 -3.09 -2.48
N LEU A 25 8.74 -3.23 -2.75
CA LEU A 25 8.25 -3.92 -3.95
C LEU A 25 8.67 -3.17 -5.22
N ALA A 26 8.52 -1.85 -5.24
CA ALA A 26 8.89 -1.03 -6.37
C ALA A 26 10.40 -1.06 -6.63
N LEU A 27 11.21 -0.94 -5.59
CA LEU A 27 12.66 -1.00 -5.68
C LEU A 27 13.15 -2.37 -6.18
N GLY A 28 12.66 -3.47 -5.58
CA GLY A 28 13.06 -4.82 -5.98
C GLY A 28 12.64 -5.15 -7.41
N ALA A 29 11.45 -4.73 -7.83
CA ALA A 29 10.99 -4.89 -9.21
C ALA A 29 11.85 -4.08 -10.19
N SER A 30 12.16 -2.82 -9.88
CA SER A 30 13.03 -1.97 -10.69
C SER A 30 14.43 -2.55 -10.84
N GLN A 31 15.03 -3.05 -9.77
CA GLN A 31 16.32 -3.75 -9.79
C GLN A 31 16.30 -5.02 -10.66
N SER A 32 15.13 -5.60 -10.84
CA SER A 32 14.91 -6.76 -11.72
C SER A 32 14.57 -6.38 -13.17
N GLY A 33 14.73 -5.12 -13.55
CA GLY A 33 14.47 -4.63 -14.91
C GLY A 33 12.98 -4.42 -15.24
N ILE A 34 12.12 -4.32 -14.23
CA ILE A 34 10.69 -4.03 -14.39
C ILE A 34 10.47 -2.52 -14.22
N GLU A 35 9.77 -1.90 -15.14
CA GLU A 35 9.35 -0.51 -14.99
C GLU A 35 8.25 -0.39 -13.95
N VAL A 36 8.42 0.54 -12.99
CA VAL A 36 7.46 0.71 -11.90
C VAL A 36 7.00 2.16 -11.80
N ASP A 37 5.70 2.32 -11.79
CA ASP A 37 5.00 3.56 -11.47
C ASP A 37 4.27 3.40 -10.14
N VAL A 38 4.37 4.38 -9.24
CA VAL A 38 3.59 4.46 -8.01
C VAL A 38 2.71 5.70 -8.09
N LEU A 39 1.39 5.54 -8.01
CA LEU A 39 0.45 6.65 -7.96
C LEU A 39 -0.13 6.80 -6.56
N SER A 40 -0.02 8.00 -5.99
CA SER A 40 -0.55 8.35 -4.68
C SER A 40 -1.17 9.75 -4.66
N LEU A 41 -1.78 10.10 -3.52
CA LEU A 41 -2.26 11.46 -3.26
C LEU A 41 -1.18 12.26 -2.53
N SER A 42 -1.13 13.56 -2.81
CA SER A 42 -0.25 14.51 -2.12
C SER A 42 -0.97 15.83 -1.87
N SER A 43 -0.69 16.46 -0.75
CA SER A 43 -1.10 17.85 -0.48
C SER A 43 -0.23 18.86 -1.22
N ASP A 44 0.95 18.45 -1.69
CA ASP A 44 1.83 19.30 -2.50
C ASP A 44 1.26 19.43 -3.93
N LYS A 45 1.01 20.67 -4.35
CA LYS A 45 0.48 21.01 -5.67
C LYS A 45 1.56 21.16 -6.74
N GLN A 46 2.81 21.36 -6.35
CA GLN A 46 3.88 21.77 -7.27
C GLN A 46 4.52 20.58 -7.99
N ILE A 47 4.77 19.48 -7.28
CA ILE A 47 5.51 18.34 -7.83
C ILE A 47 4.53 17.24 -8.21
N LYS A 48 4.38 17.01 -9.52
CA LYS A 48 3.44 15.99 -10.03
C LYS A 48 4.05 14.61 -10.21
N SER A 49 5.33 14.50 -10.53
CA SER A 49 6.04 13.24 -10.74
C SER A 49 7.51 13.42 -10.44
N ILE A 50 8.10 12.47 -9.75
CA ILE A 50 9.53 12.41 -9.45
C ILE A 50 10.03 11.00 -9.68
N GLU A 51 11.26 10.87 -10.12
CA GLU A 51 11.99 9.61 -10.04
C GLU A 51 12.53 9.44 -8.62
N PHE A 52 12.27 8.27 -8.05
CA PHE A 52 12.64 7.96 -6.67
C PHE A 52 13.23 6.55 -6.60
N ASN A 53 14.55 6.46 -6.35
CA ASN A 53 15.26 5.18 -6.19
C ASN A 53 15.02 4.18 -7.35
N GLY A 54 14.98 4.67 -8.59
CA GLY A 54 14.85 3.83 -9.79
C GLY A 54 13.40 3.49 -10.19
N TYR A 55 12.40 4.10 -9.58
CA TYR A 55 11.01 4.03 -10.02
C TYR A 55 10.35 5.41 -10.02
N TRP A 56 9.22 5.55 -10.72
CA TRP A 56 8.49 6.80 -10.79
C TRP A 56 7.38 6.88 -9.74
N THR A 57 7.38 7.96 -8.97
CA THR A 57 6.26 8.32 -8.08
C THR A 57 5.46 9.47 -8.71
N HIS A 58 4.17 9.23 -8.92
CA HIS A 58 3.20 10.19 -9.45
C HIS A 58 2.30 10.66 -8.33
N ARG A 59 2.05 11.96 -8.26
CA ARG A 59 1.25 12.60 -7.22
C ARG A 59 0.00 13.19 -7.82
N ALA A 60 -1.15 12.76 -7.33
CA ALA A 60 -2.42 13.42 -7.57
C ALA A 60 -2.74 14.35 -6.41
N HIS A 61 -3.31 15.53 -6.68
CA HIS A 61 -3.66 16.46 -5.62
C HIS A 61 -4.72 15.84 -4.70
N LEU A 62 -4.49 15.89 -3.40
CA LEU A 62 -5.47 15.55 -2.37
C LEU A 62 -6.48 16.72 -2.24
N ASP A 63 -7.72 16.50 -2.68
CA ASP A 63 -8.75 17.55 -2.64
C ASP A 63 -9.31 17.71 -1.22
N PHE A 64 -9.63 16.58 -0.56
CA PHE A 64 -10.08 16.57 0.84
C PHE A 64 -9.89 15.18 1.45
N GLN A 65 -10.06 15.11 2.77
CA GLN A 65 -9.98 13.85 3.52
C GLN A 65 -11.21 13.70 4.44
N LEU A 66 -11.82 12.52 4.41
CA LEU A 66 -12.95 12.17 5.28
C LEU A 66 -12.70 10.77 5.88
N ALA A 67 -12.87 10.63 7.19
CA ALA A 67 -12.71 9.36 7.91
C ALA A 67 -11.41 8.62 7.55
N SER A 68 -10.29 9.34 7.46
CA SER A 68 -8.97 8.84 7.03
C SER A 68 -8.90 8.37 5.57
N THR A 69 -9.91 8.63 4.77
CA THR A 69 -9.92 8.38 3.33
C THR A 69 -9.65 9.66 2.58
N GLY A 70 -8.57 9.69 1.80
CA GLY A 70 -8.24 10.80 0.91
C GLY A 70 -9.03 10.68 -0.40
N PHE A 71 -9.50 11.82 -0.93
CA PHE A 71 -10.26 11.94 -2.18
C PHE A 71 -9.54 12.89 -3.14
N SER A 72 -9.62 12.58 -4.45
CA SER A 72 -8.98 13.35 -5.50
C SER A 72 -9.69 13.14 -6.83
N LEU A 73 -10.20 14.21 -7.42
CA LEU A 73 -10.76 14.13 -8.77
C LEU A 73 -9.65 13.96 -9.83
N SER A 74 -8.50 14.59 -9.59
CA SER A 74 -7.36 14.53 -10.51
C SER A 74 -6.77 13.12 -10.61
N VAL A 75 -6.87 12.30 -9.56
CA VAL A 75 -6.33 10.94 -9.53
C VAL A 75 -7.05 10.03 -10.54
N ILE A 76 -8.34 10.22 -10.78
CA ILE A 76 -9.10 9.41 -11.74
C ILE A 76 -8.48 9.52 -13.14
N ARG A 77 -8.19 10.75 -13.59
CA ARG A 77 -7.55 10.99 -14.89
C ARG A 77 -6.11 10.46 -14.92
N GLN A 78 -5.34 10.69 -13.85
CA GLN A 78 -3.96 10.23 -13.77
C GLN A 78 -3.89 8.70 -13.75
N PHE A 79 -4.73 8.06 -12.94
CA PHE A 79 -4.82 6.60 -12.88
C PHE A 79 -5.19 6.01 -14.25
N SER A 80 -6.23 6.53 -14.91
CA SER A 80 -6.63 6.06 -16.24
C SER A 80 -5.48 6.16 -17.26
N ARG A 81 -4.70 7.25 -17.22
CA ARG A 81 -3.54 7.45 -18.11
C ARG A 81 -2.42 6.45 -17.83
N LEU A 82 -2.09 6.22 -16.55
CA LEU A 82 -1.01 5.30 -16.14
C LEU A 82 -1.45 3.83 -16.35
N ALA A 83 -2.68 3.48 -16.01
CA ALA A 83 -3.23 2.16 -16.18
C ALA A 83 -3.21 1.69 -17.65
N LYS A 84 -3.43 2.59 -18.62
CA LYS A 84 -3.31 2.25 -20.06
C LYS A 84 -1.91 1.77 -20.43
N LYS A 85 -0.87 2.31 -19.79
CA LYS A 85 0.54 1.98 -20.03
C LYS A 85 1.03 0.78 -19.24
N ALA A 86 0.38 0.47 -18.13
CA ALA A 86 0.74 -0.64 -17.27
C ALA A 86 0.34 -1.99 -17.89
N ASP A 87 1.13 -3.02 -17.60
CA ASP A 87 0.81 -4.40 -17.89
C ASP A 87 0.03 -5.05 -16.74
N VAL A 88 0.33 -4.61 -15.50
CA VAL A 88 -0.32 -5.07 -14.27
C VAL A 88 -0.61 -3.88 -13.36
N ILE A 89 -1.76 -3.90 -12.69
CA ILE A 89 -2.12 -2.91 -11.67
C ILE A 89 -2.09 -3.59 -10.30
N HIS A 90 -1.31 -3.03 -9.39
CA HIS A 90 -1.17 -3.52 -8.03
C HIS A 90 -1.78 -2.53 -7.04
N TYR A 91 -2.92 -2.92 -6.49
CA TYR A 91 -3.65 -2.19 -5.46
C TYR A 91 -3.14 -2.53 -4.06
N HIS A 92 -3.23 -1.57 -3.13
CA HIS A 92 -2.93 -1.77 -1.72
C HIS A 92 -4.15 -1.43 -0.87
N PHE A 93 -4.78 -2.43 -0.29
CA PHE A 93 -6.00 -2.30 0.50
C PHE A 93 -5.68 -2.16 2.01
N PRO A 94 -6.40 -1.32 2.79
CA PRO A 94 -7.67 -0.69 2.43
C PRO A 94 -7.54 0.79 2.00
N TRP A 95 -8.30 1.15 1.01
CA TRP A 95 -8.56 2.53 0.63
C TRP A 95 -9.88 2.61 -0.18
N PRO A 96 -11.04 2.95 0.44
CA PRO A 96 -12.34 2.90 -0.22
C PRO A 96 -12.46 3.70 -1.51
N PHE A 97 -11.76 4.83 -1.62
CA PHE A 97 -11.77 5.64 -2.84
C PHE A 97 -11.03 4.96 -4.01
N MET A 98 -10.05 4.13 -3.73
CA MET A 98 -9.37 3.31 -4.76
C MET A 98 -10.34 2.39 -5.48
N ASP A 99 -11.29 1.78 -4.74
CA ASP A 99 -12.30 0.89 -5.31
C ASP A 99 -13.23 1.67 -6.27
N VAL A 100 -13.59 2.90 -5.89
CA VAL A 100 -14.36 3.80 -6.77
C VAL A 100 -13.58 4.11 -8.05
N VAL A 101 -12.29 4.47 -7.93
CA VAL A 101 -11.42 4.77 -9.08
C VAL A 101 -11.30 3.57 -10.01
N HIS A 102 -11.15 2.36 -9.47
CA HIS A 102 -11.12 1.12 -10.26
C HIS A 102 -12.36 0.99 -11.16
N PHE A 103 -13.55 1.14 -10.61
CA PHE A 103 -14.80 1.00 -11.40
C PHE A 103 -15.05 2.16 -12.35
N VAL A 104 -14.84 3.39 -11.92
CA VAL A 104 -15.05 4.58 -12.76
C VAL A 104 -14.13 4.60 -13.97
N THR A 105 -12.90 4.08 -13.83
CA THR A 105 -11.94 4.04 -14.94
C THR A 105 -12.08 2.81 -15.83
N GLY A 106 -12.88 1.82 -15.43
CA GLY A 106 -13.15 0.62 -16.22
C GLY A 106 -11.91 -0.18 -16.54
N VAL A 107 -11.08 -0.45 -15.51
CA VAL A 107 -9.83 -1.20 -15.65
C VAL A 107 -10.05 -2.55 -16.30
N LYS A 108 -9.26 -2.85 -17.36
CA LYS A 108 -9.25 -4.14 -18.08
C LYS A 108 -7.90 -4.84 -18.05
N LYS A 109 -6.96 -4.32 -17.25
CA LYS A 109 -5.62 -4.89 -17.09
C LYS A 109 -5.63 -5.93 -15.98
N PRO A 110 -4.72 -6.90 -16.00
CA PRO A 110 -4.50 -7.79 -14.86
C PRO A 110 -4.32 -7.01 -13.57
N THR A 111 -4.99 -7.45 -12.52
CA THR A 111 -5.08 -6.75 -11.24
C THR A 111 -4.67 -7.64 -10.07
N ILE A 112 -3.84 -7.09 -9.20
CA ILE A 112 -3.44 -7.71 -7.94
C ILE A 112 -3.80 -6.75 -6.82
N VAL A 113 -4.27 -7.25 -5.68
CA VAL A 113 -4.44 -6.46 -4.47
C VAL A 113 -3.68 -7.09 -3.30
N THR A 114 -2.77 -6.33 -2.69
CA THR A 114 -2.22 -6.70 -1.38
C THR A 114 -3.15 -6.22 -0.29
N TYR A 115 -3.68 -7.16 0.47
CA TYR A 115 -4.63 -6.92 1.55
C TYR A 115 -3.88 -6.80 2.87
N HIS A 116 -3.63 -5.55 3.33
CA HIS A 116 -2.80 -5.28 4.50
C HIS A 116 -3.53 -5.44 5.83
N SER A 117 -4.81 -5.10 5.87
CA SER A 117 -5.61 -5.19 7.10
C SER A 117 -7.10 -5.20 6.84
N ASP A 118 -7.85 -5.85 7.74
CA ASP A 118 -9.30 -5.70 7.82
C ASP A 118 -9.67 -4.29 8.32
N ILE A 119 -10.83 -3.80 7.89
CA ILE A 119 -11.41 -2.58 8.41
C ILE A 119 -12.21 -2.94 9.66
N ILE A 120 -11.60 -2.74 10.84
CA ILE A 120 -12.20 -3.13 12.13
C ILE A 120 -12.98 -1.97 12.76
N ARG A 121 -12.50 -0.74 12.56
CA ARG A 121 -13.12 0.49 13.10
C ARG A 121 -14.18 1.02 12.13
N GLN A 122 -15.06 1.92 12.62
CA GLN A 122 -16.11 2.55 11.81
C GLN A 122 -17.10 1.53 11.23
N LYS A 123 -17.67 0.70 12.10
CA LYS A 123 -18.59 -0.40 11.70
C LYS A 123 -19.76 0.09 10.83
N GLU A 124 -20.31 1.26 11.12
CA GLU A 124 -21.40 1.89 10.36
C GLU A 124 -20.98 2.24 8.93
N LEU A 125 -19.81 2.90 8.79
CA LEU A 125 -19.25 3.21 7.47
C LEU A 125 -18.86 1.94 6.71
N LEU A 126 -18.36 0.93 7.42
CA LEU A 126 -18.06 -0.37 6.82
C LEU A 126 -19.33 -1.06 6.29
N PHE A 127 -20.46 -0.94 6.98
CA PHE A 127 -21.72 -1.51 6.51
C PHE A 127 -22.13 -0.93 5.15
N ILE A 128 -22.00 0.40 4.99
CA ILE A 128 -22.29 1.10 3.72
C ILE A 128 -21.24 0.76 2.65
N TYR A 129 -19.97 0.65 3.02
CA TYR A 129 -18.86 0.38 2.10
C TYR A 129 -18.78 -1.09 1.67
N ARG A 130 -19.23 -2.03 2.50
CA ARG A 130 -19.10 -3.47 2.27
C ARG A 130 -19.55 -3.95 0.88
N PRO A 131 -20.67 -3.49 0.30
CA PRO A 131 -21.06 -3.88 -1.04
C PRO A 131 -20.02 -3.50 -2.11
N LEU A 132 -19.47 -2.28 -2.03
CA LEU A 132 -18.43 -1.81 -2.95
C LEU A 132 -17.13 -2.61 -2.76
N MET A 133 -16.68 -2.79 -1.52
CA MET A 133 -15.51 -3.61 -1.18
C MET A 133 -15.63 -5.03 -1.74
N ASN A 134 -16.77 -5.69 -1.52
CA ASN A 134 -16.99 -7.04 -2.02
C ASN A 134 -16.97 -7.09 -3.55
N ARG A 135 -17.58 -6.10 -4.20
CA ARG A 135 -17.55 -6.01 -5.66
C ARG A 135 -16.12 -5.80 -6.18
N PHE A 136 -15.34 -4.93 -5.54
CA PHE A 136 -13.95 -4.68 -5.88
C PHE A 136 -13.08 -5.94 -5.69
N LEU A 137 -13.11 -6.53 -4.49
CA LEU A 137 -12.35 -7.76 -4.23
C LEU A 137 -12.82 -8.93 -5.11
N GLY A 138 -14.09 -8.97 -5.49
CA GLY A 138 -14.62 -9.94 -6.44
C GLY A 138 -14.06 -9.74 -7.87
N SER A 139 -13.80 -8.50 -8.28
CA SER A 139 -13.38 -8.16 -9.65
C SER A 139 -11.88 -8.29 -9.90
N VAL A 140 -11.03 -8.19 -8.87
CA VAL A 140 -9.56 -8.34 -9.03
C VAL A 140 -9.16 -9.79 -9.31
N ASP A 141 -8.08 -9.98 -10.07
CA ASP A 141 -7.64 -11.33 -10.48
C ASP A 141 -6.95 -12.10 -9.36
N ARG A 142 -6.16 -11.42 -8.53
CA ARG A 142 -5.41 -12.03 -7.41
C ARG A 142 -5.45 -11.17 -6.17
N ILE A 143 -5.51 -11.82 -5.02
CA ILE A 143 -5.40 -11.21 -3.70
C ILE A 143 -4.13 -11.75 -3.03
N VAL A 144 -3.35 -10.89 -2.41
CA VAL A 144 -2.16 -11.25 -1.65
C VAL A 144 -2.44 -11.02 -0.16
N ALA A 145 -2.40 -12.09 0.62
CA ALA A 145 -2.36 -12.04 2.07
C ALA A 145 -0.90 -12.03 2.55
N THR A 146 -0.60 -11.25 3.57
CA THR A 146 0.77 -11.04 4.06
C THR A 146 1.27 -12.14 5.00
N SER A 147 0.39 -13.04 5.45
CA SER A 147 0.77 -14.21 6.26
C SER A 147 -0.25 -15.35 6.14
N PRO A 148 0.18 -16.62 6.40
CA PRO A 148 -0.73 -17.75 6.43
C PRO A 148 -1.82 -17.61 7.51
N ASN A 149 -1.42 -17.12 8.70
CA ASN A 149 -2.36 -16.91 9.80
C ASN A 149 -3.43 -15.87 9.42
N TYR A 150 -3.04 -14.77 8.80
CA TYR A 150 -3.98 -13.74 8.37
C TYR A 150 -4.95 -14.26 7.31
N ARG A 151 -4.45 -15.04 6.33
CA ARG A 151 -5.32 -15.72 5.35
C ARG A 151 -6.36 -16.63 6.02
N ALA A 152 -5.98 -17.35 7.09
CA ALA A 152 -6.85 -18.29 7.77
C ALA A 152 -7.88 -17.61 8.69
N THR A 153 -7.56 -16.45 9.28
CA THR A 153 -8.38 -15.81 10.32
C THR A 153 -9.26 -14.68 9.80
N SER A 154 -8.89 -14.01 8.70
CA SER A 154 -9.72 -12.96 8.11
C SER A 154 -10.90 -13.56 7.35
N GLN A 155 -12.11 -13.18 7.75
CA GLN A 155 -13.35 -13.61 7.07
C GLN A 155 -13.36 -13.19 5.58
N VAL A 156 -12.76 -12.07 5.26
CA VAL A 156 -12.63 -11.59 3.88
C VAL A 156 -11.70 -12.50 3.09
N MET A 157 -10.53 -12.87 3.64
CA MET A 157 -9.58 -13.74 2.96
C MET A 157 -10.12 -15.17 2.77
N VAL A 158 -10.84 -15.69 3.76
CA VAL A 158 -11.53 -17.00 3.65
C VAL A 158 -12.54 -16.96 2.50
N ARG A 159 -13.30 -15.87 2.37
CA ARG A 159 -14.32 -15.72 1.30
C ARG A 159 -13.72 -15.76 -0.13
N TYR A 160 -12.50 -15.26 -0.30
CA TYR A 160 -11.82 -15.21 -1.60
C TYR A 160 -10.59 -16.14 -1.65
N SER A 161 -10.64 -17.24 -0.91
CA SER A 161 -9.51 -18.18 -0.76
C SER A 161 -9.04 -18.81 -2.07
N ASP A 162 -9.93 -18.98 -3.04
CA ASP A 162 -9.67 -19.50 -4.38
C ASP A 162 -8.66 -18.64 -5.18
N LYS A 163 -8.66 -17.34 -4.96
CA LYS A 163 -7.73 -16.40 -5.64
C LYS A 163 -6.77 -15.70 -4.69
N THR A 164 -6.69 -16.14 -3.41
CA THR A 164 -5.79 -15.58 -2.42
C THR A 164 -4.51 -16.40 -2.29
N SER A 165 -3.39 -15.77 -2.58
CA SER A 165 -2.04 -16.30 -2.36
C SER A 165 -1.41 -15.68 -1.12
N VAL A 166 -0.54 -16.42 -0.43
CA VAL A 166 0.23 -15.88 0.70
C VAL A 166 1.62 -15.48 0.20
N ILE A 167 1.93 -14.20 0.31
CA ILE A 167 3.26 -13.66 0.02
C ILE A 167 3.66 -12.82 1.24
N PRO A 168 4.56 -13.32 2.10
CA PRO A 168 5.03 -12.56 3.26
C PRO A 168 5.74 -11.28 2.85
N ILE A 169 5.60 -10.25 3.69
CA ILE A 169 6.33 -9.00 3.50
C ILE A 169 7.82 -9.29 3.76
N GLY A 170 8.64 -9.08 2.74
CA GLY A 170 10.09 -9.15 2.86
C GLY A 170 10.66 -7.89 3.47
N LEU A 171 11.85 -8.01 4.05
CA LEU A 171 12.66 -6.91 4.54
C LEU A 171 14.04 -7.02 3.90
N ASP A 172 14.43 -6.00 3.15
CA ASP A 172 15.82 -5.91 2.70
C ASP A 172 16.69 -5.36 3.83
N LYS A 173 17.43 -6.26 4.49
CA LYS A 173 18.33 -5.89 5.58
C LYS A 173 19.45 -4.93 5.18
N ALA A 174 19.81 -4.88 3.89
CA ALA A 174 20.85 -3.98 3.40
C ALA A 174 20.41 -2.50 3.43
N THR A 175 19.10 -2.24 3.38
CA THR A 175 18.55 -0.88 3.42
C THR A 175 18.45 -0.30 4.85
N TYR A 176 18.65 -1.14 5.88
CA TYR A 176 18.60 -0.68 7.28
C TYR A 176 19.98 -0.22 7.76
N PRO A 177 20.06 0.93 8.45
CA PRO A 177 21.31 1.39 9.00
C PRO A 177 21.82 0.39 10.06
N LYS A 178 23.11 0.08 10.00
CA LYS A 178 23.75 -0.71 11.07
C LYS A 178 23.71 0.09 12.37
N PRO A 179 23.39 -0.53 13.51
CA PRO A 179 23.41 0.16 14.79
C PRO A 179 24.83 0.64 15.10
N SER A 180 24.98 1.90 15.54
CA SER A 180 26.27 2.41 15.98
C SER A 180 26.66 1.76 17.31
N GLN A 181 27.93 1.44 17.50
CA GLN A 181 28.42 0.83 18.73
C GLN A 181 28.17 1.74 19.95
N ASP A 182 28.31 3.06 19.79
CA ASP A 182 28.06 4.03 20.86
C ASP A 182 26.59 4.04 21.30
N ARG A 183 25.65 3.97 20.37
CA ARG A 183 24.22 3.86 20.68
C ARG A 183 23.89 2.53 21.34
N MET A 184 24.48 1.44 20.88
CA MET A 184 24.31 0.14 21.53
C MET A 184 24.80 0.15 22.98
N LYS A 185 26.00 0.71 23.24
CA LYS A 185 26.56 0.86 24.57
C LYS A 185 25.66 1.74 25.44
N TYR A 186 25.29 2.92 24.98
CA TYR A 186 24.39 3.84 25.69
C TYR A 186 23.10 3.16 26.18
N TRP A 187 22.43 2.44 25.28
CA TRP A 187 21.17 1.77 25.63
C TRP A 187 21.38 0.55 26.51
N SER A 188 22.46 -0.20 26.32
CA SER A 188 22.83 -1.34 27.20
C SER A 188 23.05 -0.90 28.62
N GLU A 189 23.81 0.19 28.83
CA GLU A 189 24.09 0.76 30.16
C GLU A 189 22.80 1.32 30.80
N ARG A 190 21.95 1.98 30.03
CA ARG A 190 20.72 2.61 30.52
C ARG A 190 19.60 1.60 30.87
N LEU A 191 19.50 0.52 30.16
CA LEU A 191 18.41 -0.46 30.31
C LEU A 191 18.81 -1.62 31.24
N GLY A 192 20.09 -1.84 31.48
CA GLY A 192 20.60 -2.77 32.47
C GLY A 192 20.27 -4.25 32.26
N GLY A 193 19.68 -4.67 31.12
CA GLY A 193 19.33 -6.04 30.88
C GLY A 193 18.34 -6.25 29.71
N LYS A 194 17.66 -7.38 29.72
CA LYS A 194 16.61 -7.69 28.69
C LYS A 194 15.39 -6.81 28.90
N PHE A 195 14.85 -6.29 27.80
CA PHE A 195 13.67 -5.44 27.83
C PHE A 195 12.70 -5.80 26.69
N PHE A 196 11.45 -5.43 26.86
CA PHE A 196 10.45 -5.50 25.80
C PHE A 196 10.35 -4.14 25.10
N LEU A 197 10.51 -4.14 23.77
CA LEU A 197 10.38 -2.94 22.96
C LEU A 197 9.07 -2.98 22.18
N PHE A 198 8.22 -1.97 22.34
CA PHE A 198 7.07 -1.71 21.50
C PHE A 198 7.34 -0.51 20.60
N ILE A 199 7.25 -0.73 19.29
CA ILE A 199 7.33 0.33 18.27
C ILE A 199 6.01 0.36 17.52
N GLY A 200 5.27 1.45 17.63
CA GLY A 200 3.97 1.57 16.97
C GLY A 200 3.29 2.89 17.26
N VAL A 201 2.17 3.12 16.57
CA VAL A 201 1.31 4.27 16.82
C VAL A 201 0.22 3.88 17.81
N ILE A 202 0.16 4.58 18.93
CA ILE A 202 -0.95 4.47 19.88
C ILE A 202 -2.11 5.29 19.29
N ARG A 203 -3.20 4.62 18.94
CA ARG A 203 -4.43 5.25 18.45
C ARG A 203 -5.55 4.93 19.42
N TYR A 204 -6.20 5.95 19.93
CA TYR A 204 -7.40 5.88 20.77
C TYR A 204 -8.64 5.84 19.91
#